data_bc6ef5eb33d9394ad79de12c1c1d001f
#
_entry.id   bc6ef5eb33d9394ad79de12c1c1d001f
#
_cell.length_a   1.000
_cell.length_b   1.000
_cell.length_c   1.000
_cell.angle_alpha   90.00
_cell.angle_beta   90.00
_cell.angle_gamma   90.00
#
_symmetry.space_group_name_H-M   'P 1'
#
loop_
_entity.id
_entity.type
_entity.pdbx_description
1 polymer ?
#
loop_
_entity_poly.entity_id
_entity_poly.type
_entity_poly.pdbx_seq_one_letter_code
_entity_poly.pdbx_strand_id
1 'polypeptide(L)'
;MNDTIYILTESNYSDAIGWLEEQLAKMKVPHHEIIMAELLLEENFYSLLEVTDQQPFEATISLHKRFGNVKLRLSAQGKEFNPLLFDETEDDDPDHFSHVDILRSYHQYLRYFHRGNKNIIEIYVHKSETKEIRNTLWGLVFGLLLGVLLKQFVDVEVLKWINHNVLDSLQLIFMKALMLVVTPMIFFSVITGISSMSDITYIKQIGGKLVAYSLLKLSFYIVVGMLIGHLIGVMPQLLKLFKLSGETMSSTLSIRNLIVDIVPGSIMSPFVENHMLQTLFLAFLFGVMLSRPSEHLDWAKKGVEFMSSFTIDVLGVISKCIPLVVMVSMIELMIKTDISILLSYGKLIIFAALGLPLSLLVSSALVALFGHMSPTDYLGKISRFIVLPFSTSNSSVCMPATMKFCIEKLGMEKNFVRFSISMGMQFNMAGTAFYVAIISMMMVHTFGINLSLDFLFSLFVAELFLALTGVGIIAMPTLFGAMGIPTEAIMFFIGVEPLMDMPGTAHSVTENITSSYLVACQEKRIRNLNL
;
A
#
# COMPACT_ATOMS: atom_id res chain seq x y z
N MET A 1 18.89 -11.67 27.10
CA MET A 1 18.43 -11.87 25.72
C MET A 1 19.48 -12.75 25.08
N ASN A 2 19.21 -14.01 24.83
CA ASN A 2 20.21 -14.91 24.28
C ASN A 2 20.24 -14.70 22.75
N ASP A 3 21.33 -14.13 22.26
CA ASP A 3 21.63 -14.14 20.84
C ASP A 3 21.98 -15.59 20.50
N THR A 4 21.16 -16.23 19.68
CA THR A 4 21.47 -17.57 19.17
C THR A 4 22.44 -17.43 18.01
N ILE A 5 23.63 -17.97 18.18
CA ILE A 5 24.73 -17.89 17.21
C ILE A 5 25.01 -19.29 16.65
N TYR A 6 25.21 -19.36 15.32
CA TYR A 6 25.58 -20.55 14.60
C TYR A 6 26.79 -20.27 13.69
N ILE A 7 27.76 -21.17 13.66
CA ILE A 7 28.91 -21.05 12.74
C ILE A 7 28.56 -21.80 11.47
N LEU A 8 28.52 -21.08 10.36
CA LEU A 8 28.16 -21.55 9.04
C LEU A 8 29.43 -21.81 8.23
N THR A 9 29.52 -23.00 7.69
CA THR A 9 30.58 -23.44 6.78
C THR A 9 29.96 -24.10 5.56
N GLU A 10 30.73 -24.28 4.49
CA GLU A 10 30.25 -24.93 3.28
C GLU A 10 29.75 -26.37 3.55
N SER A 11 30.39 -27.08 4.48
CA SER A 11 30.08 -28.48 4.82
C SER A 11 28.85 -28.65 5.71
N ASN A 12 28.46 -27.63 6.48
CA ASN A 12 27.31 -27.70 7.41
C ASN A 12 26.12 -26.84 7.00
N TYR A 13 26.06 -26.38 5.74
CA TYR A 13 25.04 -25.49 5.26
C TYR A 13 23.62 -26.05 5.46
N SER A 14 23.39 -27.33 5.11
CA SER A 14 22.07 -27.97 5.28
C SER A 14 21.61 -28.01 6.75
N ASP A 15 22.54 -28.28 7.67
CA ASP A 15 22.26 -28.32 9.12
C ASP A 15 21.96 -26.89 9.64
N ALA A 16 22.63 -25.89 9.08
CA ALA A 16 22.42 -24.49 9.43
C ALA A 16 21.02 -23.99 9.00
N ILE A 17 20.53 -24.42 7.84
CA ILE A 17 19.15 -24.12 7.39
C ILE A 17 18.14 -24.76 8.35
N GLY A 18 18.29 -26.05 8.68
CA GLY A 18 17.40 -26.71 9.65
C GLY A 18 17.41 -26.03 11.02
N TRP A 19 18.59 -25.60 11.48
CA TRP A 19 18.71 -24.82 12.71
C TRP A 19 18.00 -23.47 12.60
N LEU A 20 18.15 -22.75 11.48
CA LEU A 20 17.52 -21.47 11.24
C LEU A 20 15.99 -21.60 11.27
N GLU A 21 15.45 -22.59 10.55
CA GLU A 21 14.01 -22.88 10.51
C GLU A 21 13.45 -23.14 11.92
N GLU A 22 14.14 -24.01 12.70
CA GLU A 22 13.74 -24.33 14.07
C GLU A 22 13.74 -23.09 14.99
N GLN A 23 14.78 -22.24 14.90
CA GLN A 23 14.88 -21.04 15.73
C GLN A 23 13.82 -19.99 15.34
N LEU A 24 13.59 -19.78 14.04
CA LEU A 24 12.57 -18.85 13.56
C LEU A 24 11.14 -19.33 13.90
N ALA A 25 10.88 -20.63 13.82
CA ALA A 25 9.63 -21.22 14.25
C ALA A 25 9.40 -21.04 15.78
N LYS A 26 10.42 -21.23 16.62
CA LYS A 26 10.37 -20.93 18.06
C LYS A 26 10.08 -19.46 18.34
N MET A 27 10.56 -18.57 17.48
CA MET A 27 10.29 -17.12 17.54
C MET A 27 8.91 -16.75 17.02
N LYS A 28 8.11 -17.73 16.55
CA LYS A 28 6.77 -17.55 15.94
C LYS A 28 6.80 -16.65 14.70
N VAL A 29 7.83 -16.79 13.88
CA VAL A 29 7.92 -16.16 12.56
C VAL A 29 7.01 -16.93 11.60
N PRO A 30 6.21 -16.24 10.75
CA PRO A 30 5.39 -16.90 9.74
C PRO A 30 6.23 -17.74 8.78
N HIS A 31 5.72 -18.90 8.36
CA HIS A 31 6.47 -19.86 7.53
C HIS A 31 6.96 -19.27 6.20
N HIS A 32 6.20 -18.39 5.57
CA HIS A 32 6.63 -17.73 4.33
C HIS A 32 7.83 -16.78 4.54
N GLU A 33 7.96 -16.15 5.71
CA GLU A 33 9.10 -15.31 6.06
C GLU A 33 10.34 -16.16 6.43
N ILE A 34 10.12 -17.37 6.93
CA ILE A 34 11.19 -18.35 7.15
C ILE A 34 11.81 -18.74 5.81
N ILE A 35 10.97 -19.10 4.82
CA ILE A 35 11.43 -19.44 3.46
C ILE A 35 12.17 -18.26 2.81
N MET A 36 11.69 -17.04 3.00
CA MET A 36 12.37 -15.83 2.52
C MET A 36 13.76 -15.68 3.19
N ALA A 37 13.84 -15.91 4.50
CA ALA A 37 15.09 -15.79 5.23
C ALA A 37 16.11 -16.85 4.80
N GLU A 38 15.66 -18.07 4.53
CA GLU A 38 16.48 -19.16 4.00
C GLU A 38 17.04 -18.81 2.63
N LEU A 39 16.16 -18.35 1.71
CA LEU A 39 16.57 -17.91 0.38
C LEU A 39 17.59 -16.78 0.43
N LEU A 40 17.33 -15.74 1.24
CA LEU A 40 18.24 -14.61 1.36
C LEU A 40 19.56 -14.98 2.08
N LEU A 41 19.52 -15.93 3.00
CA LEU A 41 20.73 -16.46 3.60
C LEU A 41 21.58 -17.21 2.56
N GLU A 42 20.95 -18.04 1.74
CA GLU A 42 21.59 -18.80 0.67
C GLU A 42 22.30 -17.87 -0.31
N GLU A 43 21.56 -16.92 -0.86
CA GLU A 43 22.06 -15.97 -1.84
C GLU A 43 23.26 -15.15 -1.33
N ASN A 44 23.13 -14.62 -0.11
CA ASN A 44 24.22 -13.83 0.50
C ASN A 44 25.39 -14.68 0.97
N PHE A 45 25.17 -15.95 1.34
CA PHE A 45 26.23 -16.87 1.71
C PHE A 45 27.11 -17.20 0.51
N TYR A 46 26.52 -17.58 -0.62
CA TYR A 46 27.27 -17.88 -1.84
C TYR A 46 27.99 -16.64 -2.39
N SER A 47 27.38 -15.47 -2.36
CA SER A 47 28.02 -14.21 -2.75
C SER A 47 29.25 -13.88 -1.89
N LEU A 48 29.23 -14.19 -0.59
CA LEU A 48 30.38 -14.00 0.29
C LEU A 48 31.46 -15.07 0.10
N LEU A 49 31.05 -16.29 -0.24
CA LEU A 49 31.96 -17.41 -0.49
C LEU A 49 32.84 -17.15 -1.73
N GLU A 50 32.24 -16.62 -2.81
CA GLU A 50 32.97 -16.34 -4.07
C GLU A 50 34.03 -15.26 -3.93
N VAL A 51 33.89 -14.35 -3.00
CA VAL A 51 34.79 -13.18 -2.85
C VAL A 51 35.83 -13.36 -1.73
N THR A 52 35.69 -14.41 -0.93
CA THR A 52 36.59 -14.62 0.25
C THR A 52 37.75 -15.49 -0.10
N ASP A 53 38.97 -14.94 0.01
CA ASP A 53 40.23 -15.67 -0.19
C ASP A 53 40.59 -16.64 0.99
N GLN A 54 39.76 -16.74 2.03
CA GLN A 54 40.02 -17.56 3.22
C GLN A 54 39.52 -19.00 3.05
N GLN A 55 40.38 -19.96 3.16
CA GLN A 55 40.04 -21.39 3.30
C GLN A 55 40.52 -21.91 4.66
N PRO A 56 39.65 -22.55 5.49
CA PRO A 56 38.21 -22.77 5.25
C PRO A 56 37.37 -21.51 5.46
N PHE A 57 36.31 -21.37 4.66
CA PHE A 57 35.36 -20.27 4.81
C PHE A 57 34.48 -20.48 6.05
N GLU A 58 34.45 -19.49 6.93
CA GLU A 58 33.61 -19.48 8.11
C GLU A 58 32.79 -18.18 8.16
N ALA A 59 31.49 -18.32 8.21
CA ALA A 59 30.57 -17.24 8.47
C ALA A 59 29.83 -17.47 9.79
N THR A 60 29.39 -16.39 10.43
CA THR A 60 28.62 -16.47 11.66
C THR A 60 27.21 -15.98 11.41
N ILE A 61 26.24 -16.83 11.72
CA ILE A 61 24.81 -16.47 11.72
C ILE A 61 24.43 -16.10 13.14
N SER A 62 23.74 -14.96 13.31
CA SER A 62 23.15 -14.60 14.60
C SER A 62 21.72 -14.07 14.41
N LEU A 63 20.82 -14.53 15.28
CA LEU A 63 19.42 -14.12 15.30
C LEU A 63 19.18 -13.16 16.45
N HIS A 64 18.62 -12.00 16.12
CA HIS A 64 18.26 -10.96 17.08
C HIS A 64 16.77 -10.67 17.05
N LYS A 65 16.08 -10.94 18.17
CA LYS A 65 14.67 -10.56 18.33
C LYS A 65 14.56 -9.35 19.26
N ARG A 66 14.07 -8.22 18.73
CA ARG A 66 13.85 -7.01 19.52
C ARG A 66 12.49 -6.40 19.19
N PHE A 67 11.62 -6.27 20.22
CA PHE A 67 10.29 -5.68 20.09
C PHE A 67 9.41 -6.25 18.96
N GLY A 68 9.47 -7.57 18.74
CA GLY A 68 8.71 -8.27 17.71
C GLY A 68 9.43 -8.37 16.37
N ASN A 69 10.41 -7.54 16.07
CA ASN A 69 11.22 -7.66 14.86
C ASN A 69 12.25 -8.77 15.03
N VAL A 70 12.43 -9.59 14.01
CA VAL A 70 13.46 -10.61 13.94
C VAL A 70 14.44 -10.26 12.83
N LYS A 71 15.70 -10.18 13.18
CA LYS A 71 16.80 -9.94 12.25
C LYS A 71 17.74 -11.12 12.26
N LEU A 72 18.13 -11.54 11.08
CA LEU A 72 19.21 -12.46 10.83
C LEU A 72 20.43 -11.64 10.44
N ARG A 73 21.55 -11.87 11.09
CA ARG A 73 22.83 -11.24 10.76
C ARG A 73 23.80 -12.31 10.32
N LEU A 74 24.27 -12.20 9.09
CA LEU A 74 25.35 -12.98 8.53
C LEU A 74 26.63 -12.16 8.58
N SER A 75 27.72 -12.70 9.12
CA SER A 75 29.01 -12.01 9.17
C SER A 75 30.15 -12.95 8.77
N ALA A 76 30.98 -12.51 7.83
CA ALA A 76 32.18 -13.22 7.38
C ALA A 76 33.37 -12.27 7.37
N GLN A 77 34.59 -12.83 7.58
CA GLN A 77 35.83 -12.06 7.44
C GLN A 77 36.19 -11.92 5.96
N GLY A 78 36.68 -10.75 5.55
CA GLY A 78 37.13 -10.54 4.18
C GLY A 78 37.27 -9.07 3.82
N LYS A 79 37.78 -8.79 2.63
CA LYS A 79 37.83 -7.45 2.04
C LYS A 79 36.41 -6.90 1.90
N GLU A 80 36.29 -5.57 1.83
CA GLU A 80 35.01 -4.92 1.60
C GLU A 80 34.39 -5.41 0.29
N PHE A 81 33.23 -6.02 0.41
CA PHE A 81 32.43 -6.51 -0.72
C PHE A 81 30.96 -6.33 -0.39
N ASN A 82 30.31 -5.46 -1.14
CA ASN A 82 28.88 -5.19 -0.96
C ASN A 82 28.06 -6.00 -1.97
N PRO A 83 27.42 -7.11 -1.58
CA PRO A 83 26.60 -7.93 -2.47
C PRO A 83 25.33 -7.23 -2.97
N LEU A 84 25.05 -6.02 -2.49
CA LEU A 84 23.91 -5.20 -2.91
C LEU A 84 24.28 -4.18 -4.00
N LEU A 85 25.56 -4.08 -4.39
CA LEU A 85 25.99 -3.30 -5.54
C LEU A 85 25.96 -4.21 -6.77
N PHE A 86 24.89 -4.10 -7.54
CA PHE A 86 24.67 -4.87 -8.76
C PHE A 86 25.42 -4.23 -9.92
N ASP A 87 26.37 -4.94 -10.52
CA ASP A 87 26.97 -4.52 -11.80
C ASP A 87 26.02 -4.90 -12.93
N GLU A 88 25.67 -3.92 -13.79
CA GLU A 88 24.67 -4.07 -14.87
C GLU A 88 25.18 -4.95 -16.03
N THR A 89 26.35 -5.57 -15.92
CA THR A 89 27.04 -6.24 -17.03
C THR A 89 26.99 -7.77 -17.00
N GLU A 90 26.39 -8.41 -16.01
CA GLU A 90 26.32 -9.87 -15.91
C GLU A 90 24.90 -10.39 -16.21
N ASP A 91 24.83 -11.10 -17.35
CA ASP A 91 23.77 -11.99 -17.86
C ASP A 91 22.36 -11.42 -18.09
N ASP A 92 22.17 -10.89 -19.31
CA ASP A 92 20.88 -10.77 -20.01
C ASP A 92 20.37 -12.13 -20.56
N ASP A 93 20.48 -13.22 -19.81
CA ASP A 93 19.81 -14.47 -20.18
C ASP A 93 18.39 -14.46 -19.59
N PRO A 94 17.34 -14.27 -20.39
CA PRO A 94 15.96 -14.15 -19.91
C PRO A 94 15.41 -15.45 -19.29
N ASP A 95 16.09 -16.57 -19.41
CA ASP A 95 15.66 -17.86 -18.89
C ASP A 95 16.34 -18.26 -17.55
N HIS A 96 17.39 -17.55 -17.13
CA HIS A 96 18.00 -17.74 -15.81
C HIS A 96 17.56 -16.66 -14.83
N PHE A 97 16.98 -17.09 -13.70
CA PHE A 97 16.76 -16.22 -12.55
C PHE A 97 18.12 -15.97 -11.91
N SER A 98 18.70 -14.82 -12.22
CA SER A 98 20.02 -14.46 -11.70
C SER A 98 19.93 -14.25 -10.18
N HIS A 99 20.98 -14.61 -9.47
CA HIS A 99 21.31 -14.25 -8.09
C HIS A 99 20.94 -12.78 -7.78
N VAL A 100 21.28 -11.91 -8.72
CA VAL A 100 21.04 -10.47 -8.67
C VAL A 100 19.55 -10.11 -8.62
N ASP A 101 18.69 -10.83 -9.33
CA ASP A 101 17.25 -10.54 -9.36
C ASP A 101 16.57 -10.83 -8.02
N ILE A 102 17.02 -11.85 -7.31
CA ILE A 102 16.53 -12.19 -5.98
C ILE A 102 16.95 -11.11 -4.99
N LEU A 103 18.24 -10.77 -4.94
CA LEU A 103 18.75 -9.73 -4.04
C LEU A 103 18.15 -8.36 -4.34
N ARG A 104 17.95 -8.00 -5.62
CA ARG A 104 17.30 -6.77 -6.06
C ARG A 104 15.83 -6.72 -5.61
N SER A 105 15.09 -7.83 -5.73
CA SER A 105 13.68 -7.92 -5.32
C SER A 105 13.49 -7.78 -3.81
N TYR A 106 14.48 -8.21 -3.01
CA TYR A 106 14.44 -8.16 -1.56
C TYR A 106 15.38 -7.12 -0.93
N HIS A 107 15.92 -6.19 -1.73
CA HIS A 107 16.84 -5.14 -1.28
C HIS A 107 16.35 -4.39 -0.04
N GLN A 108 15.05 -4.11 0.09
CA GLN A 108 14.45 -3.44 1.24
C GLN A 108 14.57 -4.21 2.57
N TYR A 109 14.83 -5.52 2.51
CA TYR A 109 15.03 -6.38 3.69
C TYR A 109 16.49 -6.57 4.04
N LEU A 110 17.43 -6.06 3.23
CA LEU A 110 18.85 -6.25 3.35
C LEU A 110 19.55 -4.96 3.74
N ARG A 111 20.56 -5.06 4.61
CA ARG A 111 21.50 -3.98 4.90
C ARG A 111 22.89 -4.54 4.97
N TYR A 112 23.82 -3.89 4.30
CA TYR A 112 25.23 -4.21 4.33
C TYR A 112 26.02 -3.21 5.16
N PHE A 113 26.99 -3.71 5.92
CA PHE A 113 27.97 -2.93 6.66
C PHE A 113 29.33 -3.60 6.58
N HIS A 114 30.36 -2.81 6.37
CA HIS A 114 31.74 -3.27 6.57
C HIS A 114 32.30 -2.63 7.85
N ARG A 115 32.81 -3.45 8.78
CA ARG A 115 33.45 -2.98 10.01
C ARG A 115 34.73 -3.75 10.29
N GLY A 116 35.86 -3.04 10.27
CA GLY A 116 37.19 -3.65 10.42
C GLY A 116 37.47 -4.56 9.23
N ASN A 117 37.69 -5.84 9.43
CA ASN A 117 37.87 -6.83 8.37
C ASN A 117 36.69 -7.80 8.26
N LYS A 118 35.46 -7.34 8.55
CA LYS A 118 34.26 -8.17 8.53
C LYS A 118 33.17 -7.53 7.67
N ASN A 119 32.64 -8.32 6.74
CA ASN A 119 31.43 -8.04 6.02
C ASN A 119 30.23 -8.50 6.85
N ILE A 120 29.27 -7.62 7.07
CA ILE A 120 28.07 -7.87 7.87
C ILE A 120 26.86 -7.58 7.02
N ILE A 121 26.01 -8.60 6.82
CA ILE A 121 24.73 -8.48 6.12
C ILE A 121 23.62 -8.70 7.15
N GLU A 122 22.76 -7.69 7.32
CA GLU A 122 21.56 -7.80 8.15
C GLU A 122 20.35 -8.06 7.26
N ILE A 123 19.69 -9.19 7.48
CA ILE A 123 18.44 -9.58 6.83
C ILE A 123 17.30 -9.35 7.81
N TYR A 124 16.34 -8.51 7.45
CA TYR A 124 15.12 -8.29 8.23
C TYR A 124 14.13 -9.42 7.93
N VAL A 125 14.17 -10.48 8.74
CA VAL A 125 13.34 -11.69 8.57
C VAL A 125 11.88 -11.39 8.85
N HIS A 126 11.62 -10.76 9.99
CA HIS A 126 10.26 -10.37 10.40
C HIS A 126 10.25 -8.91 10.82
N LYS A 127 9.56 -8.10 10.04
CA LYS A 127 9.25 -6.73 10.41
C LYS A 127 7.84 -6.74 10.97
N SER A 128 7.71 -6.52 12.26
CA SER A 128 6.40 -6.51 12.92
C SER A 128 5.56 -5.31 12.40
N GLU A 129 4.93 -5.48 11.23
CA GLU A 129 3.94 -4.52 10.69
C GLU A 129 2.75 -4.38 11.63
N THR A 130 2.40 -5.46 12.33
CA THR A 130 1.47 -5.43 13.47
C THR A 130 1.84 -4.39 14.53
N LYS A 131 3.10 -3.92 14.57
CA LYS A 131 3.51 -2.91 15.54
C LYS A 131 2.95 -1.52 15.19
N GLU A 132 2.92 -1.14 13.92
CA GLU A 132 2.38 0.17 13.50
C GLU A 132 0.86 0.19 13.68
N ILE A 133 0.17 -0.85 13.23
CA ILE A 133 -1.28 -1.01 13.44
C ILE A 133 -1.60 -1.05 14.95
N ARG A 134 -0.86 -1.84 15.72
CA ARG A 134 -1.04 -1.92 17.19
C ARG A 134 -0.78 -0.58 17.88
N ASN A 135 0.24 0.17 17.48
CA ASN A 135 0.52 1.49 18.05
C ASN A 135 -0.59 2.48 17.70
N THR A 136 -1.12 2.43 16.49
CA THR A 136 -2.26 3.25 16.05
C THR A 136 -3.53 2.91 16.83
N LEU A 137 -3.81 1.60 17.03
CA LEU A 137 -4.93 1.16 17.87
C LEU A 137 -4.76 1.59 19.34
N TRP A 138 -3.55 1.51 19.88
CA TRP A 138 -3.27 2.06 21.21
C TRP A 138 -3.45 3.58 21.24
N GLY A 139 -2.98 4.30 20.22
CA GLY A 139 -3.23 5.74 20.06
C GLY A 139 -4.72 6.07 20.07
N LEU A 140 -5.53 5.30 19.35
CA LEU A 140 -6.98 5.43 19.32
C LEU A 140 -7.59 5.22 20.72
N VAL A 141 -7.28 4.09 21.38
CA VAL A 141 -7.82 3.76 22.70
C VAL A 141 -7.40 4.79 23.76
N PHE A 142 -6.11 5.12 23.83
CA PHE A 142 -5.60 6.13 24.77
C PHE A 142 -6.17 7.52 24.47
N GLY A 143 -6.32 7.88 23.19
CA GLY A 143 -6.94 9.15 22.79
C GLY A 143 -8.39 9.26 23.26
N LEU A 144 -9.18 8.20 23.06
CA LEU A 144 -10.56 8.15 23.55
C LEU A 144 -10.65 8.27 25.06
N LEU A 145 -9.87 7.46 25.78
CA LEU A 145 -9.85 7.49 27.24
C LEU A 145 -9.41 8.85 27.79
N LEU A 146 -8.30 9.37 27.26
CA LEU A 146 -7.77 10.66 27.71
C LEU A 146 -8.73 11.81 27.37
N GLY A 147 -9.37 11.80 26.20
CA GLY A 147 -10.36 12.78 25.80
C GLY A 147 -11.58 12.79 26.74
N VAL A 148 -12.10 11.62 27.13
CA VAL A 148 -13.19 11.52 28.12
C VAL A 148 -12.75 12.04 29.48
N LEU A 149 -11.55 11.66 29.95
CA LEU A 149 -11.01 12.12 31.21
C LEU A 149 -10.82 13.64 31.23
N LEU A 150 -10.22 14.21 30.19
CA LEU A 150 -10.02 15.66 30.07
C LEU A 150 -11.37 16.39 30.10
N LYS A 151 -12.37 15.89 29.35
CA LYS A 151 -13.71 16.48 29.33
C LYS A 151 -14.38 16.47 30.70
N GLN A 152 -14.11 15.47 31.54
CA GLN A 152 -14.75 15.31 32.86
C GLN A 152 -14.05 16.07 33.98
N PHE A 153 -12.71 16.22 33.92
CA PHE A 153 -11.92 16.74 35.03
C PHE A 153 -11.30 18.10 34.77
N VAL A 154 -11.28 18.61 33.53
CA VAL A 154 -10.61 19.86 33.17
C VAL A 154 -11.65 20.95 32.85
N ASP A 155 -11.37 22.17 33.28
CA ASP A 155 -12.23 23.33 33.04
C ASP A 155 -12.39 23.62 31.54
N VAL A 156 -13.59 24.06 31.14
CA VAL A 156 -13.97 24.31 29.74
C VAL A 156 -13.05 25.33 29.07
N GLU A 157 -12.57 26.35 29.79
CA GLU A 157 -11.67 27.37 29.22
C GLU A 157 -10.28 26.78 28.94
N VAL A 158 -9.76 25.97 29.86
CA VAL A 158 -8.48 25.28 29.67
C VAL A 158 -8.59 24.27 28.54
N LEU A 159 -9.70 23.54 28.42
CA LEU A 159 -9.95 22.62 27.32
C LEU A 159 -9.96 23.34 25.97
N LYS A 160 -10.61 24.51 25.86
CA LYS A 160 -10.61 25.31 24.64
C LYS A 160 -9.20 25.76 24.27
N TRP A 161 -8.41 26.18 25.27
CA TRP A 161 -7.03 26.59 25.06
C TRP A 161 -6.15 25.42 24.57
N ILE A 162 -6.24 24.26 25.21
CA ILE A 162 -5.51 23.03 24.83
C ILE A 162 -5.92 22.64 23.41
N ASN A 163 -7.21 22.64 23.12
CA ASN A 163 -7.69 22.27 21.80
C ASN A 163 -7.09 23.17 20.73
N HIS A 164 -7.24 24.48 20.86
CA HIS A 164 -6.84 25.43 19.82
C HIS A 164 -5.30 25.54 19.69
N ASN A 165 -4.56 25.57 20.80
CA ASN A 165 -3.12 25.82 20.74
C ASN A 165 -2.28 24.55 20.61
N VAL A 166 -2.78 23.38 21.01
CA VAL A 166 -2.01 22.14 21.01
C VAL A 166 -2.59 21.13 20.02
N LEU A 167 -3.86 20.73 20.17
CA LEU A 167 -4.42 19.64 19.38
C LEU A 167 -4.60 20.04 17.91
N ASP A 168 -5.26 21.17 17.64
CA ASP A 168 -5.47 21.70 16.27
C ASP A 168 -4.11 21.96 15.59
N SER A 169 -3.14 22.52 16.32
CA SER A 169 -1.81 22.84 15.79
C SER A 169 -1.04 21.59 15.37
N LEU A 170 -1.06 20.51 16.18
CA LEU A 170 -0.41 19.24 15.84
C LEU A 170 -1.04 18.59 14.62
N GLN A 171 -2.38 18.62 14.52
CA GLN A 171 -3.08 18.10 13.34
C GLN A 171 -2.76 18.89 12.08
N LEU A 172 -2.76 20.22 12.15
CA LEU A 172 -2.42 21.08 11.01
C LEU A 172 -0.98 20.88 10.53
N ILE A 173 -0.02 20.70 11.46
CA ILE A 173 1.38 20.40 11.10
C ILE A 173 1.44 19.06 10.34
N PHE A 174 0.77 18.05 10.84
CA PHE A 174 0.75 16.74 10.19
C PHE A 174 0.08 16.78 8.81
N MET A 175 -1.06 17.49 8.69
CA MET A 175 -1.73 17.67 7.40
C MET A 175 -0.84 18.37 6.38
N LYS A 176 -0.18 19.44 6.78
CA LYS A 176 0.76 20.14 5.91
C LYS A 176 1.92 19.24 5.49
N ALA A 177 2.43 18.42 6.42
CA ALA A 177 3.49 17.46 6.12
C ALA A 177 3.02 16.36 5.13
N LEU A 178 1.78 15.86 5.26
CA LEU A 178 1.20 14.93 4.28
C LEU A 178 1.06 15.60 2.90
N MET A 179 0.42 16.76 2.84
CA MET A 179 0.19 17.48 1.57
C MET A 179 1.48 17.85 0.85
N LEU A 180 2.58 18.11 1.60
CA LEU A 180 3.90 18.39 1.04
C LEU A 180 4.40 17.24 0.14
N VAL A 181 4.09 16.00 0.49
CA VAL A 181 4.67 14.80 -0.16
C VAL A 181 3.70 14.13 -1.12
N VAL A 182 2.39 14.22 -0.86
CA VAL A 182 1.36 13.50 -1.62
C VAL A 182 1.40 13.87 -3.11
N THR A 183 1.41 15.14 -3.45
CA THR A 183 1.38 15.58 -4.86
C THR A 183 2.63 15.16 -5.65
N PRO A 184 3.86 15.36 -5.16
CA PRO A 184 5.07 14.82 -5.81
C PRO A 184 5.06 13.29 -5.90
N MET A 185 4.60 12.60 -4.86
CA MET A 185 4.53 11.15 -4.83
C MET A 185 3.59 10.61 -5.91
N ILE A 186 2.39 11.19 -6.05
CA ILE A 186 1.44 10.84 -7.12
C ILE A 186 2.10 11.03 -8.48
N PHE A 187 2.72 12.19 -8.70
CA PHE A 187 3.37 12.52 -9.97
C PHE A 187 4.43 11.49 -10.36
N PHE A 188 5.42 11.26 -9.52
CA PHE A 188 6.52 10.36 -9.83
C PHE A 188 6.08 8.89 -9.88
N SER A 189 5.17 8.44 -9.00
CA SER A 189 4.68 7.06 -9.00
C SER A 189 3.90 6.72 -10.28
N VAL A 190 3.04 7.63 -10.75
CA VAL A 190 2.28 7.44 -11.99
C VAL A 190 3.21 7.44 -13.21
N ILE A 191 4.19 8.34 -13.27
CA ILE A 191 5.18 8.34 -14.35
C ILE A 191 5.95 7.02 -14.35
N THR A 192 6.45 6.57 -13.19
CA THR A 192 7.18 5.29 -13.07
C THR A 192 6.31 4.13 -13.55
N GLY A 193 5.04 4.07 -13.12
CA GLY A 193 4.11 3.03 -13.54
C GLY A 193 3.89 2.99 -15.06
N ILE A 194 3.79 4.15 -15.71
CA ILE A 194 3.59 4.24 -17.17
C ILE A 194 4.90 3.99 -17.93
N SER A 195 6.01 4.56 -17.47
CA SER A 195 7.31 4.47 -18.17
C SER A 195 7.99 3.10 -18.07
N SER A 196 7.65 2.30 -17.05
CA SER A 196 8.14 0.91 -16.92
C SER A 196 7.57 -0.05 -17.97
N MET A 197 6.60 0.39 -18.76
CA MET A 197 5.97 -0.38 -19.83
C MET A 197 6.82 -0.33 -21.12
N SER A 198 7.97 -1.00 -21.16
CA SER A 198 8.93 -0.88 -22.28
C SER A 198 8.68 -1.78 -23.48
N ASP A 199 7.89 -2.85 -23.39
CA ASP A 199 7.67 -3.78 -24.50
C ASP A 199 6.31 -3.56 -25.15
N ILE A 200 6.32 -2.81 -26.25
CA ILE A 200 5.15 -2.10 -26.83
C ILE A 200 4.08 -3.03 -27.39
N THR A 201 4.44 -4.22 -27.90
CA THR A 201 3.47 -5.07 -28.62
C THR A 201 2.73 -6.03 -27.68
N TYR A 202 3.47 -6.67 -26.79
CA TYR A 202 2.92 -7.59 -25.79
C TYR A 202 2.07 -6.83 -24.75
N ILE A 203 2.55 -5.65 -24.37
CA ILE A 203 1.94 -4.77 -23.38
C ILE A 203 0.66 -4.12 -23.90
N LYS A 204 0.59 -3.72 -25.17
CA LYS A 204 -0.64 -3.14 -25.73
C LYS A 204 -1.82 -4.09 -25.67
N GLN A 205 -1.62 -5.37 -25.97
CA GLN A 205 -2.71 -6.34 -25.99
C GLN A 205 -3.11 -6.81 -24.57
N ILE A 206 -2.14 -7.28 -23.79
CA ILE A 206 -2.37 -7.85 -22.46
C ILE A 206 -2.58 -6.74 -21.42
N GLY A 207 -1.71 -5.73 -21.42
CA GLY A 207 -1.81 -4.59 -20.52
C GLY A 207 -3.11 -3.81 -20.70
N GLY A 208 -3.51 -3.56 -21.94
CA GLY A 208 -4.79 -2.91 -22.22
C GLY A 208 -6.00 -3.68 -21.67
N LYS A 209 -6.01 -5.02 -21.76
CA LYS A 209 -7.06 -5.86 -21.17
C LYS A 209 -7.05 -5.81 -19.64
N LEU A 210 -5.86 -5.91 -19.03
CA LEU A 210 -5.71 -5.81 -17.56
C LEU A 210 -6.23 -4.47 -17.05
N VAL A 211 -5.85 -3.36 -17.68
CA VAL A 211 -6.34 -2.02 -17.33
C VAL A 211 -7.85 -1.92 -17.50
N ALA A 212 -8.39 -2.42 -18.61
CA ALA A 212 -9.84 -2.39 -18.87
C ALA A 212 -10.62 -3.17 -17.79
N TYR A 213 -10.18 -4.38 -17.44
CA TYR A 213 -10.79 -5.15 -16.35
C TYR A 213 -10.66 -4.44 -15.00
N SER A 214 -9.50 -3.86 -14.70
CA SER A 214 -9.28 -3.12 -13.48
C SER A 214 -10.20 -1.89 -13.39
N LEU A 215 -10.28 -1.08 -14.45
CA LEU A 215 -11.15 0.10 -14.51
C LEU A 215 -12.63 -0.26 -14.37
N LEU A 216 -13.08 -1.33 -15.03
CA LEU A 216 -14.47 -1.77 -14.96
C LEU A 216 -14.84 -2.21 -13.54
N LYS A 217 -13.98 -2.99 -12.89
CA LYS A 217 -14.20 -3.44 -11.51
C LYS A 217 -14.09 -2.28 -10.52
N LEU A 218 -13.10 -1.42 -10.70
CA LEU A 218 -12.93 -0.23 -9.89
C LEU A 218 -14.19 0.66 -9.94
N SER A 219 -14.73 0.88 -11.15
CA SER A 219 -15.98 1.62 -11.34
C SER A 219 -17.15 0.96 -10.63
N PHE A 220 -17.25 -0.37 -10.69
CA PHE A 220 -18.30 -1.12 -9.99
C PHE A 220 -18.20 -0.92 -8.47
N TYR A 221 -17.00 -1.06 -7.88
CA TYR A 221 -16.84 -0.93 -6.43
C TYR A 221 -16.99 0.51 -5.94
N ILE A 222 -16.61 1.51 -6.73
CA ILE A 222 -16.89 2.92 -6.41
C ILE A 222 -18.40 3.15 -6.35
N VAL A 223 -19.17 2.73 -7.36
CA VAL A 223 -20.63 2.89 -7.38
C VAL A 223 -21.28 2.18 -6.19
N VAL A 224 -20.88 0.95 -5.89
CA VAL A 224 -21.42 0.21 -4.74
C VAL A 224 -21.02 0.90 -3.43
N GLY A 225 -19.80 1.40 -3.32
CA GLY A 225 -19.33 2.18 -2.16
C GLY A 225 -20.16 3.45 -1.96
N MET A 226 -20.40 4.22 -3.03
CA MET A 226 -21.26 5.41 -3.00
C MET A 226 -22.69 5.06 -2.54
N LEU A 227 -23.28 3.97 -3.05
CA LEU A 227 -24.60 3.51 -2.63
C LEU A 227 -24.64 3.15 -1.14
N ILE A 228 -23.62 2.43 -0.66
CA ILE A 228 -23.52 2.08 0.76
C ILE A 228 -23.33 3.33 1.62
N GLY A 229 -22.47 4.25 1.22
CA GLY A 229 -22.28 5.53 1.89
C GLY A 229 -23.57 6.36 1.97
N HIS A 230 -24.38 6.33 0.89
CA HIS A 230 -25.72 6.93 0.87
C HIS A 230 -26.66 6.27 1.91
N LEU A 231 -26.63 4.94 2.03
CA LEU A 231 -27.46 4.20 3.00
C LEU A 231 -27.03 4.43 4.44
N ILE A 232 -25.73 4.58 4.72
CA ILE A 232 -25.23 4.90 6.06
C ILE A 232 -25.71 6.28 6.50
N GLY A 233 -25.73 7.24 5.56
CA GLY A 233 -26.28 8.58 5.76
C GLY A 233 -25.36 9.52 6.54
N VAL A 234 -25.95 10.36 7.37
CA VAL A 234 -25.30 11.49 8.04
C VAL A 234 -24.47 11.04 9.26
N MET A 235 -23.33 11.70 9.49
CA MET A 235 -22.61 11.71 10.78
C MET A 235 -22.90 13.01 11.56
N PRO A 236 -23.96 13.07 12.37
CA PRO A 236 -24.41 14.34 12.99
C PRO A 236 -23.37 14.96 13.91
N GLN A 237 -22.46 14.14 14.45
CA GLN A 237 -21.42 14.57 15.36
C GLN A 237 -20.34 15.40 14.64
N LEU A 238 -19.95 15.00 13.42
CA LEU A 238 -19.05 15.78 12.58
C LEU A 238 -19.67 17.11 12.15
N LEU A 239 -20.96 17.10 11.85
CA LEU A 239 -21.68 18.31 11.50
C LEU A 239 -21.64 19.35 12.62
N LYS A 240 -21.78 18.93 13.89
CA LYS A 240 -21.67 19.83 15.06
C LYS A 240 -20.30 20.46 15.17
N LEU A 241 -19.23 19.73 14.81
CA LEU A 241 -17.85 20.23 14.86
C LEU A 241 -17.60 21.36 13.85
N PHE A 242 -18.09 21.21 12.63
CA PHE A 242 -17.82 22.13 11.53
C PHE A 242 -18.89 23.21 11.32
N LYS A 243 -20.13 23.00 11.73
CA LYS A 243 -21.20 24.05 11.67
C LYS A 243 -20.96 25.25 12.60
N LEU A 244 -20.08 25.11 13.57
CA LEU A 244 -19.66 26.24 14.41
C LEU A 244 -18.83 27.28 13.66
N SER A 245 -18.34 27.00 12.45
CA SER A 245 -17.59 27.93 11.61
C SER A 245 -18.45 28.78 10.67
N GLY A 246 -19.75 28.56 10.58
CA GLY A 246 -20.68 29.47 9.89
C GLY A 246 -20.57 29.58 8.35
N GLU A 247 -19.74 28.77 7.73
CA GLU A 247 -19.51 28.80 6.28
C GLU A 247 -20.55 27.93 5.53
N THR A 248 -21.23 28.54 4.54
CA THR A 248 -22.03 27.80 3.58
C THR A 248 -21.13 27.06 2.61
N MET A 249 -21.15 25.75 2.65
CA MET A 249 -20.34 24.91 1.77
C MET A 249 -20.97 24.86 0.38
N SER A 250 -20.25 25.38 -0.60
CA SER A 250 -20.60 25.25 -2.01
C SER A 250 -19.59 24.31 -2.68
N SER A 251 -20.08 23.19 -3.23
CA SER A 251 -19.26 22.28 -4.03
C SER A 251 -18.87 22.95 -5.35
N THR A 252 -17.60 22.87 -5.71
CA THR A 252 -17.07 23.26 -7.02
C THR A 252 -17.04 22.10 -8.01
N LEU A 253 -17.38 20.89 -7.56
CA LEU A 253 -17.42 19.71 -8.42
C LEU A 253 -18.53 19.83 -9.46
N SER A 254 -18.13 19.90 -10.72
CA SER A 254 -18.98 19.74 -11.89
C SER A 254 -18.19 19.10 -13.03
N ILE A 255 -18.86 18.35 -13.91
CA ILE A 255 -18.21 17.70 -15.07
C ILE A 255 -17.46 18.72 -15.92
N ARG A 256 -18.07 19.86 -16.17
CA ARG A 256 -17.44 20.94 -16.96
C ARG A 256 -16.13 21.40 -16.31
N ASN A 257 -16.16 21.67 -15.01
CA ASN A 257 -14.96 22.11 -14.28
C ASN A 257 -13.90 21.01 -14.25
N LEU A 258 -14.27 19.76 -13.99
CA LEU A 258 -13.34 18.62 -14.03
C LEU A 258 -12.65 18.49 -15.39
N ILE A 259 -13.36 18.64 -16.51
CA ILE A 259 -12.77 18.53 -17.85
C ILE A 259 -11.89 19.74 -18.17
N VAL A 260 -12.32 20.95 -17.85
CA VAL A 260 -11.58 22.19 -18.13
C VAL A 260 -10.33 22.29 -17.26
N ASP A 261 -10.50 21.97 -15.97
CA ASP A 261 -9.44 22.11 -14.96
C ASP A 261 -8.46 20.92 -14.94
N ILE A 262 -8.67 19.91 -15.80
CA ILE A 262 -7.72 18.77 -15.94
C ILE A 262 -6.37 19.25 -16.51
N VAL A 263 -6.41 20.25 -17.39
CA VAL A 263 -5.21 20.82 -18.01
C VAL A 263 -4.72 22.00 -17.17
N PRO A 264 -3.53 21.91 -16.54
CA PRO A 264 -3.03 23.00 -15.71
C PRO A 264 -2.63 24.23 -16.53
N GLY A 265 -2.84 25.41 -15.98
CA GLY A 265 -2.38 26.66 -16.56
C GLY A 265 -0.86 26.84 -16.52
N SER A 266 -0.17 26.13 -15.62
CA SER A 266 1.28 26.06 -15.53
C SER A 266 1.72 24.69 -14.99
N ILE A 267 2.98 24.30 -15.25
CA ILE A 267 3.54 23.01 -14.75
C ILE A 267 3.60 23.01 -13.22
N MET A 268 3.78 24.16 -12.58
CA MET A 268 3.98 24.26 -11.12
C MET A 268 2.67 24.40 -10.35
N SER A 269 1.60 24.94 -10.94
CA SER A 269 0.33 25.16 -10.21
C SER A 269 -0.23 23.89 -9.56
N PRO A 270 -0.21 22.68 -10.20
CA PRO A 270 -0.73 21.47 -9.58
C PRO A 270 0.00 21.09 -8.28
N PHE A 271 1.30 21.38 -8.21
CA PHE A 271 2.12 21.09 -7.03
C PHE A 271 1.93 22.10 -5.91
N VAL A 272 1.77 23.38 -6.25
CA VAL A 272 1.59 24.46 -5.27
C VAL A 272 0.20 24.42 -4.66
N GLU A 273 -0.82 24.16 -5.48
CA GLU A 273 -2.22 24.17 -5.09
C GLU A 273 -2.76 22.78 -4.72
N ASN A 274 -1.90 21.73 -4.84
CA ASN A 274 -2.26 20.33 -4.61
C ASN A 274 -3.45 19.86 -5.46
N HIS A 275 -3.54 20.31 -6.72
CA HIS A 275 -4.57 19.90 -7.66
C HIS A 275 -4.29 18.52 -8.26
N MET A 276 -4.93 17.51 -7.69
CA MET A 276 -4.68 16.11 -7.99
C MET A 276 -4.95 15.75 -9.46
N LEU A 277 -6.07 16.18 -10.05
CA LEU A 277 -6.41 15.85 -11.44
C LEU A 277 -5.40 16.43 -12.44
N GLN A 278 -4.94 17.65 -12.19
CA GLN A 278 -3.91 18.30 -12.99
C GLN A 278 -2.55 17.59 -12.84
N THR A 279 -2.23 17.15 -11.62
CA THR A 279 -1.01 16.37 -11.35
C THR A 279 -1.02 15.06 -12.10
N LEU A 280 -2.16 14.35 -12.10
CA LEU A 280 -2.34 13.11 -12.85
C LEU A 280 -2.22 13.31 -14.35
N PHE A 281 -2.82 14.38 -14.88
CA PHE A 281 -2.70 14.74 -16.31
C PHE A 281 -1.24 14.96 -16.70
N LEU A 282 -0.50 15.75 -15.92
CA LEU A 282 0.92 15.96 -16.15
C LEU A 282 1.72 14.65 -16.03
N ALA A 283 1.46 13.85 -15.00
CA ALA A 283 2.13 12.58 -14.80
C ALA A 283 1.87 11.60 -15.96
N PHE A 284 0.63 11.56 -16.47
CA PHE A 284 0.30 10.78 -17.67
C PHE A 284 1.05 11.25 -18.89
N LEU A 285 1.06 12.57 -19.14
CA LEU A 285 1.77 13.17 -20.27
C LEU A 285 3.27 12.85 -20.24
N PHE A 286 3.93 13.06 -19.09
CA PHE A 286 5.35 12.77 -18.92
C PHE A 286 5.64 11.26 -18.96
N GLY A 287 4.78 10.43 -18.38
CA GLY A 287 4.91 8.98 -18.39
C GLY A 287 4.87 8.41 -19.82
N VAL A 288 3.92 8.86 -20.64
CA VAL A 288 3.82 8.47 -22.06
C VAL A 288 5.05 8.93 -22.86
N MET A 289 5.58 10.12 -22.57
CA MET A 289 6.79 10.60 -23.23
C MET A 289 8.02 9.78 -22.83
N LEU A 290 8.16 9.42 -21.56
CA LEU A 290 9.26 8.61 -21.05
C LEU A 290 9.14 7.12 -21.42
N SER A 291 7.95 6.61 -21.75
CA SER A 291 7.77 5.20 -22.16
C SER A 291 8.38 4.90 -23.54
N ARG A 292 8.75 5.93 -24.31
CA ARG A 292 9.37 5.75 -25.63
C ARG A 292 10.75 5.09 -25.48
N PRO A 293 11.09 4.08 -26.31
CA PRO A 293 12.41 3.48 -26.30
C PRO A 293 13.43 4.50 -26.83
N SER A 294 14.31 4.96 -25.97
CA SER A 294 15.39 5.89 -26.35
C SER A 294 16.47 5.86 -25.26
N GLU A 295 17.70 5.54 -25.63
CA GLU A 295 18.86 5.56 -24.74
C GLU A 295 19.07 6.91 -24.05
N HIS A 296 18.65 8.00 -24.70
CA HIS A 296 18.73 9.35 -24.14
C HIS A 296 17.75 9.61 -22.99
N LEU A 297 16.73 8.77 -22.81
CA LEU A 297 15.72 8.91 -21.76
C LEU A 297 15.96 8.01 -20.54
N ASP A 298 16.91 7.09 -20.59
CA ASP A 298 17.14 6.12 -19.52
C ASP A 298 17.59 6.79 -18.21
N TRP A 299 18.43 7.81 -18.29
CA TRP A 299 18.81 8.59 -17.12
C TRP A 299 17.59 9.30 -16.47
N ALA A 300 16.65 9.77 -17.29
CA ALA A 300 15.44 10.44 -16.81
C ALA A 300 14.48 9.42 -16.16
N LYS A 301 14.36 8.20 -16.72
CA LYS A 301 13.59 7.11 -16.10
C LYS A 301 14.16 6.74 -14.73
N LYS A 302 15.49 6.49 -14.64
CA LYS A 302 16.18 6.21 -13.37
C LYS A 302 15.98 7.35 -12.35
N GLY A 303 16.03 8.62 -12.81
CA GLY A 303 15.77 9.78 -11.95
C GLY A 303 14.34 9.84 -11.41
N VAL A 304 13.34 9.52 -12.24
CA VAL A 304 11.93 9.45 -11.81
C VAL A 304 11.69 8.29 -10.84
N GLU A 305 12.27 7.11 -11.09
CA GLU A 305 12.19 5.96 -10.18
C GLU A 305 12.82 6.28 -8.82
N PHE A 306 13.97 6.95 -8.82
CA PHE A 306 14.60 7.42 -7.58
C PHE A 306 13.69 8.40 -6.83
N MET A 307 13.12 9.39 -7.51
CA MET A 307 12.22 10.37 -6.89
C MET A 307 10.92 9.73 -6.39
N SER A 308 10.39 8.74 -7.11
CA SER A 308 9.24 7.94 -6.66
C SER A 308 9.56 7.23 -5.35
N SER A 309 10.66 6.49 -5.30
CA SER A 309 11.09 5.78 -4.09
C SER A 309 11.39 6.74 -2.94
N PHE A 310 12.08 7.85 -3.22
CA PHE A 310 12.39 8.88 -2.24
C PHE A 310 11.14 9.50 -1.61
N THR A 311 10.14 9.84 -2.41
CA THR A 311 8.87 10.41 -1.90
C THR A 311 8.09 9.41 -1.06
N ILE A 312 8.10 8.12 -1.43
CA ILE A 312 7.51 7.03 -0.64
C ILE A 312 8.23 6.89 0.70
N ASP A 313 9.57 6.96 0.72
CA ASP A 313 10.36 6.89 1.95
C ASP A 313 10.07 8.07 2.88
N VAL A 314 9.97 9.30 2.34
CA VAL A 314 9.59 10.49 3.11
C VAL A 314 8.18 10.33 3.69
N LEU A 315 7.22 9.83 2.90
CA LEU A 315 5.89 9.51 3.42
C LEU A 315 5.97 8.48 4.55
N GLY A 316 6.81 7.45 4.41
CA GLY A 316 7.07 6.46 5.46
C GLY A 316 7.58 7.05 6.76
N VAL A 317 8.38 8.13 6.69
CA VAL A 317 8.83 8.86 7.89
C VAL A 317 7.67 9.63 8.53
N ILE A 318 6.87 10.33 7.72
CA ILE A 318 5.69 11.09 8.19
C ILE A 318 4.66 10.13 8.80
N SER A 319 4.43 8.97 8.19
CA SER A 319 3.48 7.96 8.65
C SER A 319 3.81 7.40 10.05
N LYS A 320 5.06 7.45 10.50
CA LYS A 320 5.41 7.07 11.89
C LYS A 320 4.76 7.98 12.94
N CYS A 321 4.32 9.18 12.56
CA CYS A 321 3.59 10.09 13.42
C CYS A 321 2.09 9.77 13.50
N ILE A 322 1.55 8.89 12.65
CA ILE A 322 0.13 8.52 12.61
C ILE A 322 -0.42 8.12 13.97
N PRO A 323 0.22 7.23 14.78
CA PRO A 323 -0.31 6.86 16.09
C PRO A 323 -0.50 8.05 17.04
N LEU A 324 0.42 9.03 16.99
CA LEU A 324 0.32 10.26 17.79
C LEU A 324 -0.83 11.13 17.30
N VAL A 325 -0.94 11.31 15.99
CA VAL A 325 -2.00 12.14 15.38
C VAL A 325 -3.38 11.53 15.63
N VAL A 326 -3.50 10.21 15.51
CA VAL A 326 -4.73 9.49 15.85
C VAL A 326 -5.13 9.72 17.31
N MET A 327 -4.17 9.64 18.23
CA MET A 327 -4.41 9.92 19.64
C MET A 327 -4.93 11.36 19.82
N VAL A 328 -4.28 12.33 19.20
CA VAL A 328 -4.67 13.75 19.26
C VAL A 328 -6.07 13.97 18.66
N SER A 329 -6.36 13.38 17.51
CA SER A 329 -7.68 13.47 16.85
C SER A 329 -8.80 12.86 17.71
N MET A 330 -8.53 11.75 18.39
CA MET A 330 -9.52 11.11 19.27
C MET A 330 -9.75 11.92 20.56
N ILE A 331 -8.70 12.55 21.10
CA ILE A 331 -8.85 13.46 22.25
C ILE A 331 -9.75 14.63 21.85
N GLU A 332 -9.45 15.30 20.74
CA GLU A 332 -10.25 16.40 20.22
C GLU A 332 -11.70 16.01 19.99
N LEU A 333 -11.89 14.85 19.35
CA LEU A 333 -13.21 14.31 19.07
C LEU A 333 -14.03 14.15 20.34
N MET A 334 -13.46 13.54 21.39
CA MET A 334 -14.16 13.33 22.67
C MET A 334 -14.42 14.64 23.43
N ILE A 335 -13.54 15.61 23.32
CA ILE A 335 -13.77 16.95 23.91
C ILE A 335 -14.96 17.64 23.23
N LYS A 336 -14.99 17.63 21.91
CA LYS A 336 -15.97 18.36 21.08
C LYS A 336 -17.31 17.61 20.89
N THR A 337 -17.32 16.26 21.03
CA THR A 337 -18.50 15.42 20.72
C THR A 337 -18.85 14.47 21.86
N ASP A 338 -19.88 13.65 21.62
CA ASP A 338 -20.32 12.61 22.53
C ASP A 338 -19.82 11.22 22.08
N ILE A 339 -19.81 10.28 23.02
CA ILE A 339 -19.36 8.88 22.77
C ILE A 339 -20.17 8.19 21.66
N SER A 340 -21.35 8.71 21.32
CA SER A 340 -22.20 8.21 20.21
C SER A 340 -21.51 8.17 18.85
N ILE A 341 -20.44 8.95 18.65
CA ILE A 341 -19.66 8.93 17.39
C ILE A 341 -18.99 7.57 17.15
N LEU A 342 -18.65 6.83 18.21
CA LEU A 342 -18.07 5.48 18.11
C LEU A 342 -19.01 4.51 17.38
N LEU A 343 -20.32 4.70 17.52
CA LEU A 343 -21.31 3.89 16.78
C LEU A 343 -21.25 4.17 15.27
N SER A 344 -21.03 5.43 14.88
CA SER A 344 -20.87 5.81 13.47
C SER A 344 -19.60 5.23 12.86
N TYR A 345 -18.48 5.22 13.60
CA TYR A 345 -17.26 4.54 13.17
C TYR A 345 -17.44 3.03 13.08
N GLY A 346 -18.14 2.42 14.06
CA GLY A 346 -18.44 1.00 14.00
C GLY A 346 -19.23 0.61 12.75
N LYS A 347 -20.23 1.42 12.38
CA LYS A 347 -20.98 1.25 11.11
C LYS A 347 -20.05 1.35 9.92
N LEU A 348 -19.22 2.41 9.84
CA LEU A 348 -18.30 2.62 8.74
C LEU A 348 -17.33 1.44 8.57
N ILE A 349 -16.71 0.98 9.65
CA ILE A 349 -15.77 -0.16 9.62
C ILE A 349 -16.47 -1.44 9.15
N ILE A 350 -17.67 -1.73 9.66
CA ILE A 350 -18.43 -2.91 9.26
C ILE A 350 -18.76 -2.85 7.77
N PHE A 351 -19.27 -1.73 7.27
CA PHE A 351 -19.62 -1.59 5.87
C PHE A 351 -18.39 -1.60 4.96
N ALA A 352 -17.27 -1.01 5.37
CA ALA A 352 -16.00 -1.11 4.65
C ALA A 352 -15.51 -2.57 4.59
N ALA A 353 -15.64 -3.33 5.69
CA ALA A 353 -15.26 -4.74 5.73
C ALA A 353 -16.13 -5.63 4.84
N LEU A 354 -17.38 -5.24 4.53
CA LEU A 354 -18.24 -5.96 3.58
C LEU A 354 -17.70 -5.95 2.14
N GLY A 355 -16.79 -5.05 1.81
CA GLY A 355 -16.12 -5.03 0.51
C GLY A 355 -15.39 -6.34 0.20
N LEU A 356 -14.77 -6.96 1.21
CA LEU A 356 -14.04 -8.21 1.02
C LEU A 356 -14.95 -9.40 0.66
N PRO A 357 -16.00 -9.76 1.42
CA PRO A 357 -16.91 -10.83 0.98
C PRO A 357 -17.63 -10.50 -0.35
N LEU A 358 -17.94 -9.23 -0.61
CA LEU A 358 -18.48 -8.81 -1.89
C LEU A 358 -17.50 -9.09 -3.04
N SER A 359 -16.22 -8.77 -2.87
CA SER A 359 -15.20 -9.03 -3.89
C SER A 359 -15.03 -10.54 -4.14
N LEU A 360 -15.08 -11.36 -3.10
CA LEU A 360 -15.03 -12.81 -3.23
C LEU A 360 -16.21 -13.37 -4.04
N LEU A 361 -17.41 -12.87 -3.79
CA LEU A 361 -18.62 -13.26 -4.54
C LEU A 361 -18.54 -12.81 -6.00
N VAL A 362 -18.19 -11.55 -6.25
CA VAL A 362 -18.07 -11.00 -7.62
C VAL A 362 -16.96 -11.72 -8.37
N SER A 363 -15.79 -11.89 -7.77
CA SER A 363 -14.65 -12.58 -8.37
C SER A 363 -14.98 -14.03 -8.71
N SER A 364 -15.63 -14.77 -7.80
CA SER A 364 -16.02 -16.16 -8.06
C SER A 364 -17.05 -16.28 -9.18
N ALA A 365 -18.01 -15.34 -9.25
CA ALA A 365 -18.98 -15.29 -10.34
C ALA A 365 -18.31 -14.99 -11.69
N LEU A 366 -17.39 -14.01 -11.74
CA LEU A 366 -16.64 -13.68 -12.95
C LEU A 366 -15.76 -14.85 -13.43
N VAL A 367 -15.11 -15.56 -12.51
CA VAL A 367 -14.29 -16.73 -12.83
C VAL A 367 -15.17 -17.89 -13.33
N ALA A 368 -16.36 -18.08 -12.78
CA ALA A 368 -17.32 -19.08 -13.27
C ALA A 368 -17.81 -18.77 -14.69
N LEU A 369 -18.06 -17.49 -14.98
CA LEU A 369 -18.59 -17.07 -16.29
C LEU A 369 -17.52 -17.05 -17.38
N PHE A 370 -16.30 -16.63 -17.06
CA PHE A 370 -15.26 -16.34 -18.05
C PHE A 370 -13.94 -17.10 -17.83
N GLY A 371 -13.75 -17.77 -16.68
CA GLY A 371 -12.47 -18.33 -16.26
C GLY A 371 -12.36 -19.85 -16.29
N HIS A 372 -13.38 -20.59 -16.73
CA HIS A 372 -13.38 -22.06 -16.82
C HIS A 372 -13.06 -22.82 -15.51
N MET A 373 -13.24 -22.19 -14.35
CA MET A 373 -13.07 -22.80 -13.03
C MET A 373 -14.37 -22.70 -12.23
N SER A 374 -14.69 -23.72 -11.42
CA SER A 374 -15.89 -23.66 -10.59
C SER A 374 -15.77 -22.57 -9.50
N PRO A 375 -16.88 -21.88 -9.16
CA PRO A 375 -16.87 -20.85 -8.10
C PRO A 375 -16.35 -21.38 -6.76
N THR A 376 -16.71 -22.59 -6.41
CA THR A 376 -16.33 -23.25 -5.16
C THR A 376 -14.83 -23.55 -5.10
N ASP A 377 -14.23 -24.00 -6.21
CA ASP A 377 -12.80 -24.26 -6.29
C ASP A 377 -12.00 -22.96 -6.20
N TYR A 378 -12.45 -21.92 -6.90
CA TYR A 378 -11.82 -20.60 -6.82
C TYR A 378 -11.88 -20.05 -5.40
N LEU A 379 -13.08 -20.05 -4.77
CA LEU A 379 -13.25 -19.61 -3.39
C LEU A 379 -12.41 -20.44 -2.41
N GLY A 380 -12.37 -21.77 -2.58
CA GLY A 380 -11.57 -22.64 -1.72
C GLY A 380 -10.07 -22.37 -1.79
N LYS A 381 -9.56 -21.98 -2.97
CA LYS A 381 -8.15 -21.61 -3.16
C LYS A 381 -7.86 -20.23 -2.60
N ILE A 382 -8.65 -19.22 -2.99
CA ILE A 382 -8.37 -17.82 -2.67
C ILE A 382 -8.62 -17.49 -1.20
N SER A 383 -9.62 -18.11 -0.55
CA SER A 383 -9.94 -17.85 0.86
C SER A 383 -8.80 -18.19 1.82
N ARG A 384 -7.99 -19.18 1.48
CA ARG A 384 -6.79 -19.53 2.26
C ARG A 384 -5.65 -18.52 2.06
N PHE A 385 -5.53 -18.01 0.85
CA PHE A 385 -4.50 -17.04 0.51
C PHE A 385 -4.78 -15.64 1.07
N ILE A 386 -6.05 -15.26 1.12
CA ILE A 386 -6.49 -13.90 1.47
C ILE A 386 -6.12 -13.47 2.89
N VAL A 387 -5.87 -14.43 3.79
CA VAL A 387 -5.43 -14.16 5.16
C VAL A 387 -4.10 -13.38 5.18
N LEU A 388 -3.23 -13.61 4.20
CA LEU A 388 -1.95 -12.91 4.11
C LEU A 388 -2.12 -11.41 3.81
N PRO A 389 -2.76 -10.97 2.68
CA PRO A 389 -2.97 -9.55 2.43
C PRO A 389 -3.86 -8.88 3.49
N PHE A 390 -4.80 -9.60 4.10
CA PHE A 390 -5.60 -9.10 5.22
C PHE A 390 -4.73 -8.78 6.44
N SER A 391 -3.77 -9.63 6.78
CA SER A 391 -2.93 -9.47 7.97
C SER A 391 -1.80 -8.45 7.76
N THR A 392 -1.33 -8.28 6.54
CA THR A 392 -0.21 -7.37 6.23
C THR A 392 -0.64 -5.96 5.90
N SER A 393 -1.89 -5.76 5.46
CA SER A 393 -2.40 -4.46 4.96
C SER A 393 -1.45 -3.80 3.94
N ASN A 394 -0.69 -4.62 3.18
CA ASN A 394 0.30 -4.13 2.24
C ASN A 394 0.39 -5.02 1.01
N SER A 395 -0.10 -4.52 -0.11
CA SER A 395 -0.14 -5.26 -1.37
C SER A 395 1.25 -5.58 -1.91
N SER A 396 2.21 -4.66 -1.76
CA SER A 396 3.57 -4.85 -2.27
C SER A 396 4.32 -5.94 -1.53
N VAL A 397 4.13 -6.04 -0.20
CA VAL A 397 4.70 -7.13 0.62
C VAL A 397 4.14 -8.49 0.22
N CYS A 398 2.86 -8.52 -0.18
CA CYS A 398 2.20 -9.77 -0.61
C CYS A 398 2.54 -10.17 -2.05
N MET A 399 3.16 -9.30 -2.85
CA MET A 399 3.36 -9.50 -4.29
C MET A 399 4.06 -10.82 -4.63
N PRO A 400 5.19 -11.20 -4.02
CA PRO A 400 5.86 -12.47 -4.32
C PRO A 400 4.99 -13.69 -4.01
N ALA A 401 4.31 -13.67 -2.86
CA ALA A 401 3.39 -14.74 -2.47
C ALA A 401 2.17 -14.80 -3.40
N THR A 402 1.67 -13.67 -3.87
CA THR A 402 0.58 -13.57 -4.85
C THR A 402 1.01 -14.20 -6.19
N MET A 403 2.20 -13.89 -6.66
CA MET A 403 2.77 -14.49 -7.87
C MET A 403 2.89 -16.00 -7.75
N LYS A 404 3.46 -16.48 -6.64
CA LYS A 404 3.58 -17.91 -6.35
C LYS A 404 2.22 -18.60 -6.32
N PHE A 405 1.23 -18.00 -5.66
CA PHE A 405 -0.14 -18.51 -5.62
C PHE A 405 -0.75 -18.63 -7.03
N CYS A 406 -0.60 -17.60 -7.87
CA CYS A 406 -1.11 -17.60 -9.24
C CYS A 406 -0.46 -18.69 -10.09
N ILE A 407 0.84 -18.92 -9.96
CA ILE A 407 1.57 -19.95 -10.71
C ILE A 407 1.19 -21.35 -10.24
N GLU A 408 1.26 -21.61 -8.94
CA GLU A 408 1.14 -22.96 -8.37
C GLU A 408 -0.32 -23.41 -8.18
N LYS A 409 -1.22 -22.51 -7.80
CA LYS A 409 -2.61 -22.85 -7.47
C LYS A 409 -3.60 -22.54 -8.58
N LEU A 410 -3.32 -21.54 -9.41
CA LEU A 410 -4.16 -21.18 -10.54
C LEU A 410 -3.59 -21.63 -11.89
N GLY A 411 -2.34 -22.16 -11.92
CA GLY A 411 -1.73 -22.71 -13.12
C GLY A 411 -1.35 -21.69 -14.18
N MET A 412 -1.19 -20.41 -13.80
CA MET A 412 -0.86 -19.36 -14.73
C MET A 412 0.62 -19.42 -15.16
N GLU A 413 0.91 -18.98 -16.39
CA GLU A 413 2.28 -18.93 -16.91
C GLU A 413 3.14 -17.93 -16.13
N LYS A 414 4.40 -18.30 -15.79
CA LYS A 414 5.29 -17.54 -14.92
C LYS A 414 5.55 -16.12 -15.40
N ASN A 415 5.90 -15.95 -16.70
CA ASN A 415 6.22 -14.62 -17.24
C ASN A 415 4.99 -13.72 -17.32
N PHE A 416 3.84 -14.30 -17.65
CA PHE A 416 2.56 -13.59 -17.61
C PHE A 416 2.22 -13.11 -16.20
N VAL A 417 2.40 -13.97 -15.18
CA VAL A 417 2.10 -13.64 -13.78
C VAL A 417 2.98 -12.50 -13.27
N ARG A 418 4.28 -12.54 -13.56
CA ARG A 418 5.20 -11.46 -13.20
C ARG A 418 4.72 -10.10 -13.71
N PHE A 419 4.35 -10.04 -14.98
CA PHE A 419 3.84 -8.82 -15.59
C PHE A 419 2.46 -8.43 -15.03
N SER A 420 1.48 -9.34 -15.06
CA SER A 420 0.09 -9.02 -14.74
C SER A 420 -0.13 -8.66 -13.27
N ILE A 421 0.54 -9.37 -12.35
CA ILE A 421 0.42 -9.09 -10.92
C ILE A 421 1.13 -7.78 -10.56
N SER A 422 2.35 -7.54 -11.07
CA SER A 422 3.05 -6.28 -10.82
C SER A 422 2.27 -5.07 -11.34
N MET A 423 1.75 -5.16 -12.57
CA MET A 423 0.94 -4.11 -13.16
C MET A 423 -0.36 -3.90 -12.40
N GLY A 424 -1.06 -5.00 -12.07
CA GLY A 424 -2.32 -4.92 -11.34
C GLY A 424 -2.18 -4.30 -9.95
N MET A 425 -1.07 -4.52 -9.27
CA MET A 425 -0.82 -3.90 -7.97
C MET A 425 -0.70 -2.38 -8.03
N GLN A 426 -0.30 -1.82 -9.16
CA GLN A 426 -0.22 -0.37 -9.36
C GLN A 426 -1.59 0.26 -9.66
N PHE A 427 -2.44 -0.44 -10.43
CA PHE A 427 -3.68 0.13 -10.98
C PHE A 427 -4.97 -0.40 -10.34
N ASN A 428 -4.90 -1.41 -9.48
CA ASN A 428 -6.08 -2.07 -8.94
C ASN A 428 -6.20 -1.91 -7.42
N MET A 429 -6.59 -0.74 -6.99
CA MET A 429 -6.89 -0.42 -5.59
C MET A 429 -8.40 -0.48 -5.29
N ALA A 430 -9.08 -1.52 -5.78
CA ALA A 430 -10.54 -1.65 -5.68
C ALA A 430 -11.07 -1.60 -4.24
N GLY A 431 -10.36 -2.21 -3.29
CA GLY A 431 -10.77 -2.20 -1.89
C GLY A 431 -10.64 -0.82 -1.24
N THR A 432 -9.55 -0.11 -1.54
CA THR A 432 -9.37 1.27 -1.08
C THR A 432 -10.41 2.19 -1.69
N ALA A 433 -10.65 2.11 -3.00
CA ALA A 433 -11.67 2.88 -3.69
C ALA A 433 -13.07 2.65 -3.09
N PHE A 434 -13.37 1.40 -2.72
CA PHE A 434 -14.65 1.04 -2.13
C PHE A 434 -14.90 1.76 -0.80
N TYR A 435 -13.98 1.72 0.17
CA TYR A 435 -14.21 2.39 1.45
C TYR A 435 -14.05 3.92 1.36
N VAL A 436 -13.21 4.42 0.45
CA VAL A 436 -13.10 5.85 0.15
C VAL A 436 -14.44 6.39 -0.38
N ALA A 437 -15.07 5.67 -1.31
CA ALA A 437 -16.39 6.04 -1.85
C ALA A 437 -17.47 6.05 -0.76
N ILE A 438 -17.43 5.11 0.19
CA ILE A 438 -18.32 5.11 1.37
C ILE A 438 -18.13 6.39 2.18
N ILE A 439 -16.88 6.74 2.49
CA ILE A 439 -16.55 7.93 3.29
C ILE A 439 -16.98 9.20 2.55
N SER A 440 -16.65 9.33 1.27
CA SER A 440 -16.98 10.51 0.46
C SER A 440 -18.48 10.76 0.44
N MET A 441 -19.26 9.72 0.15
CA MET A 441 -20.72 9.85 0.08
C MET A 441 -21.35 10.13 1.44
N MET A 442 -20.82 9.54 2.50
CA MET A 442 -21.23 9.82 3.87
C MET A 442 -20.91 11.28 4.26
N MET A 443 -19.78 11.82 3.81
CA MET A 443 -19.43 13.23 4.01
C MET A 443 -20.34 14.16 3.23
N VAL A 444 -20.66 13.83 1.98
CA VAL A 444 -21.63 14.59 1.14
C VAL A 444 -22.96 14.74 1.89
N HIS A 445 -23.48 13.66 2.47
CA HIS A 445 -24.70 13.71 3.28
C HIS A 445 -24.53 14.51 4.58
N THR A 446 -23.39 14.36 5.25
CA THR A 446 -23.10 15.02 6.52
C THR A 446 -23.06 16.54 6.35
N PHE A 447 -22.47 17.02 5.26
CA PHE A 447 -22.37 18.44 4.97
C PHE A 447 -23.55 19.01 4.16
N GLY A 448 -24.52 18.16 3.80
CA GLY A 448 -25.73 18.58 3.11
C GLY A 448 -25.49 19.07 1.69
N ILE A 449 -24.49 18.50 1.01
CA ILE A 449 -24.19 18.83 -0.39
C ILE A 449 -25.31 18.28 -1.29
N ASN A 450 -25.74 19.08 -2.26
CA ASN A 450 -26.84 18.70 -3.15
C ASN A 450 -26.39 17.55 -4.10
N LEU A 451 -27.16 16.47 -4.11
CA LEU A 451 -26.94 15.28 -4.93
C LEU A 451 -27.53 15.46 -6.34
N SER A 452 -26.97 16.37 -7.12
CA SER A 452 -27.29 16.44 -8.55
C SER A 452 -26.62 15.30 -9.32
N LEU A 453 -27.17 14.89 -10.46
CA LEU A 453 -26.53 13.88 -11.31
C LEU A 453 -25.14 14.32 -11.79
N ASP A 454 -24.98 15.61 -12.09
CA ASP A 454 -23.69 16.21 -12.45
C ASP A 454 -22.66 16.06 -11.32
N PHE A 455 -23.06 16.34 -10.08
CA PHE A 455 -22.20 16.15 -8.91
C PHE A 455 -21.83 14.69 -8.69
N LEU A 456 -22.79 13.77 -8.73
CA LEU A 456 -22.56 12.34 -8.51
C LEU A 456 -21.62 11.75 -9.56
N PHE A 457 -21.77 12.14 -10.83
CA PHE A 457 -20.87 11.71 -11.88
C PHE A 457 -19.47 12.33 -11.71
N SER A 458 -19.40 13.59 -11.32
CA SER A 458 -18.13 14.27 -11.04
C SER A 458 -17.39 13.64 -9.87
N LEU A 459 -18.10 13.29 -8.81
CA LEU A 459 -17.56 12.58 -7.65
C LEU A 459 -17.03 11.19 -8.07
N PHE A 460 -17.82 10.43 -8.83
CA PHE A 460 -17.40 9.13 -9.35
C PHE A 460 -16.10 9.23 -10.17
N VAL A 461 -16.00 10.21 -11.07
CA VAL A 461 -14.79 10.43 -11.88
C VAL A 461 -13.60 10.81 -11.00
N ALA A 462 -13.79 11.70 -10.04
CA ALA A 462 -12.75 12.12 -9.12
C ALA A 462 -12.24 10.94 -8.25
N GLU A 463 -13.13 10.07 -7.76
CA GLU A 463 -12.78 8.87 -7.02
C GLU A 463 -12.06 7.83 -7.88
N LEU A 464 -12.45 7.68 -9.15
CA LEU A 464 -11.78 6.81 -10.09
C LEU A 464 -10.31 7.25 -10.29
N PHE A 465 -10.09 8.55 -10.47
CA PHE A 465 -8.74 9.09 -10.56
C PHE A 465 -7.97 8.93 -9.24
N LEU A 466 -8.60 9.17 -8.10
CA LEU A 466 -8.00 8.97 -6.78
C LEU A 466 -7.49 7.52 -6.64
N ALA A 467 -8.31 6.56 -7.00
CA ALA A 467 -7.97 5.13 -6.90
C ALA A 467 -6.79 4.74 -7.81
N LEU A 468 -6.64 5.40 -8.96
CA LEU A 468 -5.51 5.17 -9.88
C LEU A 468 -4.18 5.72 -9.36
N THR A 469 -4.19 6.64 -8.38
CA THR A 469 -2.95 7.18 -7.81
C THR A 469 -2.23 6.22 -6.88
N GLY A 470 -2.93 5.22 -6.37
CA GLY A 470 -2.36 4.29 -5.39
C GLY A 470 -2.14 4.86 -3.99
N VAL A 471 -2.57 6.09 -3.72
CA VAL A 471 -2.29 6.81 -2.45
C VAL A 471 -3.36 6.59 -1.39
N GLY A 472 -4.52 6.11 -1.79
CA GLY A 472 -5.61 5.79 -0.86
C GLY A 472 -6.18 6.99 -0.11
N ILE A 473 -6.48 6.79 1.17
CA ILE A 473 -7.12 7.79 2.03
C ILE A 473 -6.28 9.07 2.20
N ILE A 474 -4.97 8.98 2.04
CA ILE A 474 -4.04 10.12 2.21
C ILE A 474 -4.31 11.23 1.18
N ALA A 475 -4.83 10.89 0.00
CA ALA A 475 -5.20 11.86 -1.03
C ALA A 475 -6.64 12.41 -0.90
N MET A 476 -7.44 11.91 0.04
CA MET A 476 -8.82 12.40 0.26
C MET A 476 -8.93 13.88 0.63
N PRO A 477 -7.97 14.54 1.29
CA PRO A 477 -8.07 15.98 1.52
C PRO A 477 -8.28 16.80 0.25
N THR A 478 -7.66 16.39 -0.85
CA THR A 478 -7.83 17.07 -2.15
C THR A 478 -9.26 16.88 -2.70
N LEU A 479 -9.81 15.68 -2.53
CA LEU A 479 -11.20 15.40 -2.91
C LEU A 479 -12.18 16.17 -2.02
N PHE A 480 -11.95 16.23 -0.72
CA PHE A 480 -12.78 17.00 0.21
C PHE A 480 -12.77 18.49 -0.13
N GLY A 481 -11.57 19.06 -0.42
CA GLY A 481 -11.47 20.44 -0.88
C GLY A 481 -12.29 20.72 -2.13
N ALA A 482 -12.24 19.83 -3.14
CA ALA A 482 -13.04 19.94 -4.35
C ALA A 482 -14.56 19.82 -4.08
N MET A 483 -14.96 19.04 -3.08
CA MET A 483 -16.36 18.95 -2.63
C MET A 483 -16.81 20.15 -1.78
N GLY A 484 -15.90 21.07 -1.42
CA GLY A 484 -16.18 22.16 -0.49
C GLY A 484 -16.25 21.71 0.97
N ILE A 485 -15.70 20.53 1.30
CA ILE A 485 -15.62 20.00 2.66
C ILE A 485 -14.28 20.41 3.27
N PRO A 486 -14.22 20.80 4.56
CA PRO A 486 -12.95 21.07 5.23
C PRO A 486 -11.99 19.91 5.10
N THR A 487 -10.77 20.18 4.63
CA THR A 487 -9.74 19.14 4.41
C THR A 487 -9.34 18.44 5.71
N GLU A 488 -9.46 19.13 6.83
CA GLU A 488 -9.20 18.64 8.18
C GLU A 488 -10.16 17.53 8.60
N ALA A 489 -11.33 17.41 7.96
CA ALA A 489 -12.30 16.34 8.22
C ALA A 489 -11.70 14.93 8.02
N ILE A 490 -10.65 14.80 7.20
CA ILE A 490 -9.95 13.52 7.00
C ILE A 490 -9.31 12.98 8.29
N MET A 491 -8.91 13.86 9.21
CA MET A 491 -8.26 13.46 10.45
C MET A 491 -9.10 12.47 11.27
N PHE A 492 -10.42 12.59 11.18
CA PHE A 492 -11.34 11.69 11.87
C PHE A 492 -11.35 10.28 11.27
N PHE A 493 -10.95 10.13 10.02
CA PHE A 493 -10.92 8.83 9.33
C PHE A 493 -9.54 8.18 9.38
N ILE A 494 -8.46 8.95 9.44
CA ILE A 494 -7.08 8.43 9.56
C ILE A 494 -6.94 7.50 10.78
N GLY A 495 -7.63 7.81 11.88
CA GLY A 495 -7.59 7.00 13.10
C GLY A 495 -8.16 5.59 12.96
N VAL A 496 -9.16 5.41 12.11
CA VAL A 496 -9.84 4.12 11.88
C VAL A 496 -9.43 3.47 10.57
N GLU A 497 -8.67 4.17 9.76
CA GLU A 497 -8.20 3.71 8.44
C GLU A 497 -7.53 2.34 8.49
N PRO A 498 -6.60 2.03 9.43
CA PRO A 498 -5.97 0.72 9.46
C PRO A 498 -6.94 -0.45 9.59
N LEU A 499 -8.08 -0.23 10.26
CA LEU A 499 -9.14 -1.26 10.39
C LEU A 499 -9.91 -1.47 9.08
N MET A 500 -10.01 -0.44 8.25
CA MET A 500 -10.64 -0.52 6.93
C MET A 500 -9.66 -1.01 5.88
N ASP A 501 -8.37 -0.70 6.03
CA ASP A 501 -7.34 -1.08 5.07
C ASP A 501 -7.01 -2.58 5.09
N MET A 502 -7.12 -3.26 6.24
CA MET A 502 -6.96 -4.71 6.31
C MET A 502 -7.88 -5.45 5.33
N PRO A 503 -9.23 -5.32 5.41
CA PRO A 503 -10.12 -5.91 4.41
C PRO A 503 -9.98 -5.26 3.03
N GLY A 504 -9.65 -3.96 2.95
CA GLY A 504 -9.43 -3.23 1.72
C GLY A 504 -8.26 -3.77 0.89
N THR A 505 -7.12 -4.01 1.53
CA THR A 505 -5.95 -4.61 0.88
C THR A 505 -6.24 -6.04 0.42
N ALA A 506 -6.89 -6.86 1.25
CA ALA A 506 -7.30 -8.21 0.87
C ALA A 506 -8.27 -8.20 -0.32
N HIS A 507 -9.20 -7.26 -0.36
CA HIS A 507 -10.10 -7.01 -1.49
C HIS A 507 -9.30 -6.64 -2.76
N SER A 508 -8.41 -5.65 -2.69
CA SER A 508 -7.60 -5.20 -3.84
C SER A 508 -6.74 -6.32 -4.43
N VAL A 509 -6.09 -7.14 -3.58
CA VAL A 509 -5.29 -8.29 -4.02
C VAL A 509 -6.16 -9.36 -4.65
N THR A 510 -7.35 -9.65 -4.10
CA THR A 510 -8.32 -10.57 -4.70
C THR A 510 -8.70 -10.13 -6.12
N GLU A 511 -9.00 -8.85 -6.29
CA GLU A 511 -9.38 -8.28 -7.57
C GLU A 511 -8.23 -8.28 -8.58
N ASN A 512 -7.00 -8.09 -8.13
CA ASN A 512 -5.81 -8.20 -8.98
C ASN A 512 -5.60 -9.63 -9.48
N ILE A 513 -5.67 -10.62 -8.58
CA ILE A 513 -5.59 -12.04 -8.94
C ILE A 513 -6.67 -12.40 -9.96
N THR A 514 -7.92 -11.98 -9.70
CA THR A 514 -9.06 -12.27 -10.58
C THR A 514 -8.88 -11.67 -11.96
N SER A 515 -8.49 -10.40 -12.07
CA SER A 515 -8.24 -9.74 -13.36
C SER A 515 -7.15 -10.46 -14.13
N SER A 516 -6.04 -10.77 -13.46
CA SER A 516 -4.92 -11.50 -14.07
C SER A 516 -5.34 -12.89 -14.54
N TYR A 517 -6.12 -13.62 -13.74
CA TYR A 517 -6.60 -14.95 -14.10
C TYR A 517 -7.54 -14.93 -15.33
N LEU A 518 -8.49 -13.99 -15.37
CA LEU A 518 -9.42 -13.85 -16.49
C LEU A 518 -8.68 -13.51 -17.79
N VAL A 519 -7.70 -12.62 -17.74
CA VAL A 519 -6.88 -12.31 -18.92
C VAL A 519 -6.01 -13.49 -19.32
N ALA A 520 -5.45 -14.25 -18.34
CA ALA A 520 -4.70 -15.47 -18.63
C ALA A 520 -5.55 -16.53 -19.34
N CYS A 521 -6.83 -16.69 -18.96
CA CYS A 521 -7.77 -17.57 -19.65
C CYS A 521 -7.98 -17.13 -21.10
N GLN A 522 -8.23 -15.84 -21.33
CA GLN A 522 -8.45 -15.28 -22.67
C GLN A 522 -7.23 -15.39 -23.57
N GLU A 523 -6.03 -15.23 -23.02
CA GLU A 523 -4.76 -15.31 -23.76
C GLU A 523 -4.16 -16.71 -23.81
N LYS A 524 -4.88 -17.74 -23.29
CA LYS A 524 -4.44 -19.14 -23.22
C LYS A 524 -3.11 -19.32 -22.48
N ARG A 525 -2.88 -18.50 -21.44
CA ARG A 525 -1.69 -18.51 -20.59
C ARG A 525 -1.86 -19.33 -19.31
N ILE A 526 -2.73 -20.30 -19.34
CA ILE A 526 -2.96 -21.27 -18.25
C ILE A 526 -2.37 -22.60 -18.68
N ARG A 527 -1.46 -23.13 -17.88
CA ARG A 527 -0.97 -24.50 -18.03
C ARG A 527 -2.11 -25.43 -17.67
N ASN A 528 -2.38 -26.43 -18.53
CA ASN A 528 -3.30 -27.50 -18.17
C ASN A 528 -2.73 -28.21 -16.93
N LEU A 529 -3.18 -27.81 -15.76
CA LEU A 529 -3.08 -28.64 -14.59
C LEU A 529 -4.05 -29.79 -14.84
N ASN A 530 -3.52 -30.94 -15.28
CA ASN A 530 -4.29 -32.16 -15.26
C ASN A 530 -4.83 -32.31 -13.83
N LEU A 531 -6.12 -32.02 -13.67
CA LEU A 531 -6.89 -32.28 -12.45
C LEU A 531 -7.01 -33.79 -12.26
#